data_1fbf3b2a35f4864861cee9f75ed2e027
#
_entry.id   1fbf3b2a35f4864861cee9f75ed2e027
#
_cell.length_a   1.000
_cell.length_b   1.000
_cell.length_c   1.000
_cell.angle_alpha   90.00
_cell.angle_beta   90.00
_cell.angle_gamma   90.00
#
_symmetry.space_group_name_H-M   'P 1'
#
loop_
_entity.id
_entity.type
_entity.pdbx_description
1 polymer ?
#
loop_
_entity_poly.entity_id
_entity_poly.type
_entity_poly.pdbx_seq_one_letter_code
_entity_poly.pdbx_strand_id
1 'polypeptide(L)' 'MSEELVVLRGGSRDGESTMVQEGVRRVLAASDAPGLLEVYEANGETAEVPGNSESALVLIHVGQEPQGDLVPELGHP' A
#
# COMPACT_ATOMS: atom_id res chain seq x y z
N MET A 1 -12.42 -0.53 16.52
CA MET A 1 -11.30 -0.51 15.66
C MET A 1 -11.38 0.66 14.77
N SER A 2 -10.24 1.29 14.55
CA SER A 2 -10.20 2.51 13.77
C SER A 2 -9.47 2.29 12.47
N GLU A 3 -9.83 3.11 11.50
CA GLU A 3 -9.12 3.12 10.24
C GLU A 3 -8.53 4.49 10.01
N GLU A 4 -7.47 4.54 9.21
CA GLU A 4 -6.89 5.81 8.85
C GLU A 4 -6.67 5.86 7.35
N LEU A 5 -6.70 7.08 6.82
CA LEU A 5 -6.50 7.30 5.40
C LEU A 5 -5.03 7.32 5.10
N VAL A 6 -4.64 6.63 4.03
CA VAL A 6 -3.26 6.67 3.55
C VAL A 6 -3.27 7.03 2.07
N VAL A 7 -2.17 7.63 1.61
CA VAL A 7 -1.97 7.92 0.20
C VAL A 7 -0.67 7.27 -0.21
N LEU A 8 -0.68 6.61 -1.37
CA LEU A 8 0.49 5.91 -1.88
C LEU A 8 1.24 6.83 -2.83
N ARG A 9 2.55 6.83 -2.72
CA ARG A 9 3.37 7.72 -3.51
C ARG A 9 4.47 6.93 -4.18
N GLY A 10 4.51 6.99 -5.50
CA GLY A 10 5.49 6.26 -6.29
C GLY A 10 4.96 4.91 -6.73
N GLY A 11 5.66 4.28 -7.65
CA GLY A 11 5.30 2.94 -8.13
C GLY A 11 4.01 2.94 -8.93
N SER A 12 3.47 1.75 -9.12
CA SER A 12 2.27 1.55 -9.94
C SER A 12 1.03 2.21 -9.36
N ARG A 13 1.00 2.42 -8.07
CA ARG A 13 -0.17 2.96 -7.40
C ARG A 13 0.01 4.39 -6.94
N ASP A 14 0.92 5.10 -7.57
CA ASP A 14 1.20 6.48 -7.20
C ASP A 14 -0.09 7.31 -7.22
N GLY A 15 -0.34 8.02 -6.13
CA GLY A 15 -1.49 8.90 -6.03
C GLY A 15 -2.77 8.27 -5.53
N GLU A 16 -2.79 6.96 -5.35
CA GLU A 16 -4.01 6.32 -4.83
C GLU A 16 -4.13 6.52 -3.34
N SER A 17 -5.35 6.62 -2.87
CA SER A 17 -5.61 6.70 -1.45
C SER A 17 -6.57 5.59 -1.05
N THR A 18 -6.44 5.14 0.17
CA THR A 18 -7.28 4.07 0.67
C THR A 18 -7.32 4.12 2.20
N MET A 19 -8.23 3.37 2.78
CA MET A 19 -8.32 3.26 4.23
C MET A 19 -7.66 1.98 4.68
N VAL A 20 -6.88 2.08 5.74
CA VAL A 20 -6.24 0.92 6.34
C VAL A 20 -6.49 0.96 7.83
N GLN A 21 -6.22 -0.14 8.51
CA GLN A 21 -6.33 -0.15 9.95
C GLN A 21 -5.34 0.80 10.57
N GLU A 22 -5.77 1.47 11.63
CA GLU A 22 -4.91 2.39 12.33
C GLU A 22 -3.66 1.66 12.81
N GLY A 23 -2.52 2.26 12.61
CA GLY A 23 -1.24 1.66 12.99
C GLY A 23 -0.52 0.93 11.89
N VAL A 24 -1.17 0.71 10.76
CA VAL A 24 -0.51 0.07 9.63
C VAL A 24 0.55 1.01 9.08
N ARG A 25 1.76 0.49 8.90
CA ARG A 25 2.87 1.26 8.38
C ARG A 25 3.46 0.67 7.09
N ARG A 26 2.95 -0.44 6.63
CA ARG A 26 3.42 -1.08 5.41
C ARG A 26 2.25 -1.67 4.69
N VAL A 27 2.18 -1.43 3.39
CA VAL A 27 1.08 -1.89 2.56
C VAL A 27 1.64 -2.57 1.32
N LEU A 28 1.05 -3.69 0.96
CA LEU A 28 1.37 -4.37 -0.29
C LEU A 28 0.19 -4.18 -1.22
N ALA A 29 0.46 -3.75 -2.42
CA ALA A 29 -0.58 -3.47 -3.39
C ALA A 29 -0.24 -4.13 -4.72
N ALA A 30 -1.25 -4.43 -5.50
CA ALA A 30 -1.02 -5.07 -6.79
C ALA A 30 -0.19 -4.18 -7.68
N SER A 31 0.80 -4.79 -8.33
CA SER A 31 1.64 -4.06 -9.28
C SER A 31 1.05 -4.16 -10.67
N ASP A 32 1.42 -3.23 -11.53
CA ASP A 32 1.10 -3.34 -12.94
C ASP A 32 1.89 -4.48 -13.59
N ALA A 33 2.98 -4.89 -12.99
CA ALA A 33 3.74 -6.02 -13.49
C ALA A 33 3.15 -7.31 -12.94
N PRO A 34 2.80 -8.25 -13.79
CA PRO A 34 2.18 -9.48 -13.31
C PRO A 34 3.09 -10.24 -12.36
N GLY A 35 2.52 -10.78 -11.32
CA GLY A 35 3.26 -11.58 -10.36
C GLY A 35 4.03 -10.81 -9.32
N LEU A 36 3.90 -9.48 -9.31
CA LEU A 36 4.61 -8.66 -8.34
C LEU A 36 3.64 -7.87 -7.50
N LEU A 37 4.07 -7.52 -6.30
CA LEU A 37 3.36 -6.60 -5.42
C LEU A 37 4.23 -5.38 -5.18
N GLU A 38 3.61 -4.23 -5.16
CA GLU A 38 4.31 -2.99 -4.81
C GLU A 38 4.31 -2.85 -3.31
N VAL A 39 5.45 -2.48 -2.77
CA VAL A 39 5.60 -2.34 -1.32
C VAL A 39 5.69 -0.88 -0.98
N TYR A 40 4.86 -0.44 -0.06
CA TYR A 40 4.82 0.96 0.39
C TYR A 40 5.01 1.00 1.90
N GLU A 41 5.79 1.95 2.37
CA GLU A 41 6.05 2.09 3.80
C GLU A 41 5.94 3.54 4.23
N ALA A 42 5.45 3.74 5.44
CA ALA A 42 5.30 5.07 6.00
C ALA A 42 6.64 5.64 6.41
N ASN A 43 6.80 6.94 6.19
CA ASN A 43 8.02 7.61 6.61
C ASN A 43 7.74 8.76 7.58
N GLY A 44 6.52 8.82 8.11
CA GLY A 44 6.17 9.88 9.06
C GLY A 44 5.54 11.10 8.45
N GLU A 45 5.46 11.17 7.12
CA GLU A 45 4.85 12.30 6.47
C GLU A 45 3.35 12.16 6.39
N THR A 46 2.66 13.30 6.35
CA THR A 46 1.23 13.32 6.07
C THR A 46 0.97 14.29 4.94
N ALA A 47 -0.16 14.13 4.29
CA ALA A 47 -0.54 15.00 3.19
C ALA A 47 -2.05 15.17 3.16
N GLU A 48 -2.50 16.23 2.55
CA GLU A 48 -3.92 16.42 2.35
C GLU A 48 -4.36 15.75 1.08
N VAL A 49 -5.55 15.18 1.14
CA VAL A 49 -6.13 14.52 -0.02
C VAL A 49 -7.31 15.35 -0.48
N PRO A 50 -7.37 15.70 -1.76
CA PRO A 50 -8.47 16.53 -2.25
C PRO A 50 -9.81 15.87 -1.96
N GLY A 51 -10.74 16.67 -1.50
CA GLY A 51 -12.07 16.19 -1.18
C GLY A 51 -12.19 15.53 0.17
N ASN A 52 -11.10 15.51 0.93
CA ASN A 52 -11.12 14.90 2.25
C ASN A 52 -10.61 15.93 3.25
N SER A 53 -11.27 16.04 4.39
CA SER A 53 -10.85 17.03 5.38
C SER A 53 -9.76 16.53 6.29
N GLU A 54 -9.42 15.26 6.21
CA GLU A 54 -8.40 14.70 7.09
C GLU A 54 -7.09 14.56 6.35
N SER A 55 -6.01 14.66 7.11
CA SER A 55 -4.70 14.37 6.53
C SER A 55 -4.52 12.88 6.36
N ALA A 56 -3.84 12.50 5.32
CA ALA A 56 -3.53 11.10 5.05
C ALA A 56 -2.08 10.81 5.40
N LEU A 57 -1.82 9.63 5.91
CA LEU A 57 -0.45 9.18 6.10
C LEU A 57 0.14 8.85 4.74
N VAL A 58 1.34 9.33 4.46
CA VAL A 58 1.99 9.06 3.19
C VAL A 58 2.76 7.76 3.29
N LEU A 59 2.50 6.86 2.35
CA LEU A 59 3.26 5.62 2.23
C LEU A 59 4.06 5.71 0.95
N ILE A 60 5.35 5.50 1.05
CA ILE A 60 6.29 5.70 -0.04
C ILE A 60 6.68 4.35 -0.61
N HIS A 61 6.72 4.27 -1.94
CA HIS A 61 7.11 3.07 -2.65
C HIS A 61 8.57 2.76 -2.33
N VAL A 62 8.84 1.57 -1.81
CA VAL A 62 10.17 1.17 -1.43
C VAL A 62 10.67 -0.03 -2.22
N GLY A 63 9.82 -0.69 -2.98
CA GLY A 63 10.27 -1.84 -3.77
C GLY A 63 9.12 -2.69 -4.21
N GLN A 64 9.45 -3.88 -4.66
CA GLN A 64 8.48 -4.85 -5.13
C GLN A 64 8.81 -6.20 -4.53
N GLU A 65 7.80 -7.02 -4.36
CA GLU A 65 7.97 -8.39 -3.87
C GLU A 65 7.24 -9.35 -4.78
N PRO A 66 7.73 -10.56 -4.95
CA PRO A 66 7.01 -11.54 -5.74
C PRO A 66 5.72 -11.95 -5.05
N GLN A 67 4.69 -12.07 -5.83
CA GLN A 67 3.42 -12.53 -5.33
C GLN A 67 3.36 -14.04 -5.30
N GLY A 68 4.15 -14.65 -6.10
CA GLY A 68 4.02 -16.07 -6.37
C GLY A 68 4.25 -16.98 -5.22
N ASP A 69 5.01 -16.58 -4.24
CA ASP A 69 5.26 -17.49 -3.15
C ASP A 69 4.07 -17.64 -2.25
N LEU A 70 3.00 -16.93 -2.50
CA LEU A 70 1.78 -17.13 -1.76
C LEU A 70 0.92 -18.21 -2.37
N VAL A 71 1.26 -18.65 -3.57
CA VAL A 71 0.39 -19.51 -4.31
C VAL A 71 0.71 -20.97 -4.16
N PRO A 72 1.95 -21.34 -4.09
CA PRO A 72 2.31 -22.73 -4.25
C PRO A 72 1.64 -23.68 -3.31
N GLU A 73 1.39 -23.24 -2.15
CA GLU A 73 0.83 -24.16 -1.25
C GLU A 73 -0.55 -24.48 -1.54
N LEU A 74 -1.18 -23.69 -2.34
CA LEU A 74 -2.55 -23.91 -2.61
C LEU A 74 -2.75 -25.10 -3.48
N GLY A 75 -1.91 -25.33 -4.34
CA GLY A 75 -2.08 -26.35 -5.28
C GLY A 75 -1.48 -27.62 -4.86
N HIS A 76 -0.98 -27.66 -3.72
CA HIS A 76 -0.32 -28.81 -3.39
C HIS A 76 -0.95 -29.57 -2.46
N PRO A 77 -1.04 -30.66 -2.69
CA PRO A 77 -1.54 -31.56 -1.72
C PRO A 77 -0.55 -31.79 -0.67
#